data_6c0171fca482d7e116cd80f7b1d178ba
#
_entry.id   6c0171fca482d7e116cd80f7b1d178ba
#
_cell.length_a   1.000
_cell.length_b   1.000
_cell.length_c   1.000
_cell.angle_alpha   90.00
_cell.angle_beta   90.00
_cell.angle_gamma   90.00
#
_symmetry.space_group_name_H-M   'P 1'
#
loop_
_entity.id
_entity.type
_entity.pdbx_description
1 polymer ?
#
loop_
_entity_poly.entity_id
_entity_poly.type
_entity_poly.pdbx_seq_one_letter_code
_entity_poly.pdbx_strand_id
1 'polypeptide(L)'
;IDPNLSNNIGFTRTTGINLLRDVNGKVQPVSFSNQNPDAESLSLSSTMSAMTGVGVSSFPTQLDTSKENFLKDNYSLLAGSYPASATDVVLIVDGNNNTNINALKNLGFDVKEDEKLDFDEIVGTTFKLVNNNTYYTKLPTGNFIPNTDYDAMYQNASDELKISGILRVKSSSTMNLLSPGIAYSDQLTTQIVNENKESEIVKAQKDSDVNVLTTEKVDESTKQTLLSYLGGDSLPSSIMIYPNNFEDKEKILDYLDDYNKGKSDEDKIIYTDLAGTMTELTGGLMDAITYVLIAFAGISLVTSMIMISIITYTSVIERTKEIGVLKALGARKKDITRVFDAETCILGVSSGILGVFIAWLATFPINSILYSMTDLKNVAQLNPVHAIILVIVSTVLTMLGGHLPARMAAKKDAAIALRAE
;
A
#
# COMPACT_ATOMS: atom_id res chain seq x y z
N ILE A 1 -10.75 18.53 -9.08
CA ILE A 1 -10.00 17.43 -9.76
C ILE A 1 -10.90 16.85 -10.83
N ASP A 2 -10.33 16.57 -11.99
CA ASP A 2 -11.06 15.96 -13.09
C ASP A 2 -11.55 14.55 -12.72
N PRO A 3 -12.88 14.26 -12.76
CA PRO A 3 -13.42 12.91 -12.49
C PRO A 3 -12.86 11.82 -13.42
N ASN A 4 -12.28 12.20 -14.56
CA ASN A 4 -11.60 11.25 -15.45
C ASN A 4 -10.27 10.73 -14.87
N LEU A 5 -9.66 11.46 -13.93
CA LEU A 5 -8.40 11.07 -13.29
C LEU A 5 -8.62 10.30 -11.98
N SER A 6 -9.75 10.52 -11.31
CA SER A 6 -10.10 9.88 -10.04
C SER A 6 -11.61 9.71 -9.93
N ASN A 7 -12.07 8.49 -9.71
CA ASN A 7 -13.48 8.19 -9.50
C ASN A 7 -13.92 8.39 -8.05
N ASN A 8 -12.99 8.30 -7.11
CA ASN A 8 -13.28 8.33 -5.68
C ASN A 8 -12.47 9.42 -4.99
N ILE A 9 -13.17 10.34 -4.31
CA ILE A 9 -12.57 11.38 -3.46
C ILE A 9 -13.22 11.30 -2.09
N GLY A 10 -12.42 11.11 -1.05
CA GLY A 10 -12.85 11.05 0.33
C GLY A 10 -12.55 12.36 1.06
N PHE A 11 -13.49 12.78 1.89
CA PHE A 11 -13.36 13.95 2.75
C PHE A 11 -13.42 13.52 4.20
N THR A 12 -12.33 13.70 4.94
CA THR A 12 -12.33 13.46 6.38
C THR A 12 -12.69 14.74 7.11
N ARG A 13 -13.67 14.66 8.02
CA ARG A 13 -14.10 15.77 8.89
C ARG A 13 -13.97 15.34 10.33
N THR A 14 -13.61 16.28 11.18
CA THR A 14 -13.50 16.07 12.65
C THR A 14 -14.82 16.29 13.38
N THR A 15 -15.95 16.17 12.69
CA THR A 15 -17.29 16.39 13.26
C THR A 15 -17.63 15.29 14.27
N GLY A 16 -18.07 15.69 15.44
CA GLY A 16 -18.60 14.79 16.47
C GLY A 16 -19.89 14.13 15.99
N ILE A 17 -20.03 12.85 16.28
CA ILE A 17 -21.20 12.05 15.94
C ILE A 17 -21.84 11.56 17.23
N ASN A 18 -22.96 12.17 17.62
CA ASN A 18 -23.67 11.84 18.86
C ASN A 18 -24.58 10.63 18.62
N LEU A 19 -24.22 9.49 19.19
CA LEU A 19 -24.95 8.24 19.01
C LEU A 19 -25.49 7.71 20.33
N LEU A 20 -26.69 7.14 20.26
CA LEU A 20 -27.30 6.38 21.34
C LEU A 20 -27.63 4.97 20.88
N ARG A 21 -27.43 3.99 21.76
CA ARG A 21 -27.78 2.59 21.52
C ARG A 21 -28.60 2.07 22.71
N ASP A 22 -29.63 1.29 22.41
CA ASP A 22 -30.28 0.45 23.41
C ASP A 22 -29.47 -0.86 23.54
N VAL A 23 -28.93 -1.06 24.74
CA VAL A 23 -28.21 -2.29 25.10
C VAL A 23 -28.97 -2.97 26.23
N ASN A 24 -29.67 -4.06 25.90
CA ASN A 24 -30.44 -4.86 26.84
C ASN A 24 -31.53 -4.06 27.60
N GLY A 25 -32.21 -3.13 26.91
CA GLY A 25 -33.25 -2.31 27.50
C GLY A 25 -32.76 -1.07 28.26
N LYS A 26 -31.48 -0.76 28.16
CA LYS A 26 -30.86 0.46 28.72
C LYS A 26 -30.25 1.28 27.60
N VAL A 27 -30.78 2.49 27.40
CA VAL A 27 -30.20 3.44 26.45
C VAL A 27 -28.93 4.04 27.01
N GLN A 28 -27.87 4.04 26.22
CA GLN A 28 -26.59 4.61 26.59
C GLN A 28 -25.91 5.33 25.42
N PRO A 29 -25.07 6.34 25.68
CA PRO A 29 -24.26 6.97 24.65
C PRO A 29 -23.19 6.01 24.17
N VAL A 30 -22.97 6.01 22.85
CA VAL A 30 -21.93 5.25 22.16
C VAL A 30 -21.21 6.15 21.19
N SER A 31 -20.04 5.76 20.75
CA SER A 31 -19.21 6.62 19.89
C SER A 31 -18.39 5.78 18.91
N PHE A 32 -18.02 6.34 17.78
CA PHE A 32 -17.02 5.75 16.90
C PHE A 32 -15.59 5.94 17.40
N SER A 33 -15.34 6.92 18.27
CA SER A 33 -14.02 7.21 18.81
C SER A 33 -13.99 7.02 20.33
N ASN A 34 -12.78 6.83 20.88
CA ASN A 34 -12.58 6.87 22.33
C ASN A 34 -12.86 8.31 22.83
N GLN A 35 -14.12 8.61 23.06
CA GLN A 35 -14.47 9.77 23.86
C GLN A 35 -14.32 9.36 25.31
N ASN A 36 -13.17 9.73 25.89
CA ASN A 36 -13.13 9.81 27.35
C ASN A 36 -13.92 11.07 27.70
N PRO A 37 -15.06 10.98 28.39
CA PRO A 37 -15.83 12.17 28.79
C PRO A 37 -15.03 13.15 29.65
N ASP A 38 -13.91 12.70 30.21
CA ASP A 38 -12.98 13.49 31.02
C ASP A 38 -11.80 14.07 30.24
N ALA A 39 -11.76 13.94 28.90
CA ALA A 39 -10.65 14.45 28.10
C ALA A 39 -10.69 15.99 28.03
N GLU A 40 -9.88 16.62 28.85
CA GLU A 40 -9.72 18.08 28.99
C GLU A 40 -9.15 18.78 27.73
N SER A 41 -8.85 18.08 26.64
CA SER A 41 -8.33 18.70 25.42
C SER A 41 -8.92 18.13 24.14
N LEU A 42 -9.86 18.82 23.56
CA LEU A 42 -10.27 18.67 22.17
C LEU A 42 -9.21 19.29 21.25
N SER A 43 -8.06 18.62 21.09
CA SER A 43 -7.10 19.02 20.07
C SER A 43 -7.32 18.19 18.79
N LEU A 44 -7.07 18.79 17.64
CA LEU A 44 -7.16 18.09 16.34
C LEU A 44 -6.29 16.83 16.32
N SER A 45 -5.09 16.89 16.90
CA SER A 45 -4.18 15.75 16.98
C SER A 45 -4.70 14.64 17.90
N SER A 46 -5.34 14.97 19.03
CA SER A 46 -5.93 13.96 19.92
C SER A 46 -7.15 13.31 19.30
N THR A 47 -7.98 14.05 18.56
CA THR A 47 -9.13 13.52 17.84
C THR A 47 -8.69 12.59 16.71
N MET A 48 -7.71 12.97 15.90
CA MET A 48 -7.17 12.11 14.84
C MET A 48 -6.48 10.86 15.41
N SER A 49 -5.72 10.98 16.50
CA SER A 49 -5.09 9.84 17.16
C SER A 49 -6.14 8.91 17.80
N ALA A 50 -7.22 9.45 18.33
CA ALA A 50 -8.33 8.67 18.86
C ALA A 50 -9.04 7.89 17.72
N MET A 51 -9.27 8.50 16.58
CA MET A 51 -9.90 7.84 15.42
C MET A 51 -9.02 6.71 14.86
N THR A 52 -7.72 6.95 14.68
CA THR A 52 -6.79 5.94 14.15
C THR A 52 -6.54 4.80 15.14
N GLY A 53 -6.44 5.10 16.43
CA GLY A 53 -6.21 4.08 17.47
C GLY A 53 -7.41 3.14 17.70
N VAL A 54 -8.61 3.57 17.33
CA VAL A 54 -9.86 2.80 17.52
C VAL A 54 -10.30 2.07 16.24
N GLY A 55 -9.61 2.29 15.11
CA GLY A 55 -10.01 1.69 13.84
C GLY A 55 -11.31 2.30 13.30
N VAL A 56 -11.35 3.63 13.19
CA VAL A 56 -12.46 4.34 12.55
C VAL A 56 -11.96 4.93 11.23
N SER A 57 -12.71 4.73 10.17
CA SER A 57 -12.37 5.19 8.83
C SER A 57 -13.58 5.79 8.12
N SER A 58 -13.34 6.70 7.18
CA SER A 58 -14.36 7.13 6.25
C SER A 58 -14.05 6.60 4.85
N PHE A 59 -15.03 6.05 4.16
CA PHE A 59 -14.89 5.67 2.77
C PHE A 59 -15.42 6.77 1.84
N PRO A 60 -14.82 6.93 0.64
CA PRO A 60 -15.10 8.04 -0.24
C PRO A 60 -16.47 7.95 -0.90
N THR A 61 -17.01 9.12 -1.24
CA THR A 61 -18.14 9.22 -2.16
C THR A 61 -17.69 8.90 -3.58
N GLN A 62 -18.48 8.12 -4.29
CA GLN A 62 -18.28 7.81 -5.69
C GLN A 62 -18.72 9.00 -6.57
N LEU A 63 -17.81 9.48 -7.45
CA LEU A 63 -18.11 10.58 -8.36
C LEU A 63 -18.90 10.13 -9.59
N ASP A 64 -18.57 8.96 -10.12
CA ASP A 64 -19.21 8.37 -11.30
C ASP A 64 -19.88 7.04 -10.93
N THR A 65 -21.19 7.05 -10.80
CA THR A 65 -21.99 5.87 -10.42
C THR A 65 -22.06 4.78 -11.49
N SER A 66 -21.58 5.04 -12.70
CA SER A 66 -21.47 4.03 -13.76
C SER A 66 -20.27 3.09 -13.58
N LYS A 67 -19.30 3.47 -12.76
CA LYS A 67 -18.11 2.68 -12.43
C LYS A 67 -18.38 1.82 -11.18
N GLU A 68 -17.47 0.86 -10.94
CA GLU A 68 -17.56 0.06 -9.72
C GLU A 68 -17.33 0.92 -8.46
N ASN A 69 -17.91 0.49 -7.36
CA ASN A 69 -17.89 1.23 -6.11
C ASN A 69 -16.58 0.92 -5.36
N PHE A 70 -15.95 1.93 -4.74
CA PHE A 70 -14.74 1.82 -3.94
C PHE A 70 -14.72 0.60 -3.00
N LEU A 71 -15.83 0.36 -2.29
CA LEU A 71 -15.92 -0.78 -1.37
C LEU A 71 -15.95 -2.11 -2.13
N LYS A 72 -16.68 -2.21 -3.23
CA LYS A 72 -16.76 -3.44 -4.04
C LYS A 72 -15.44 -3.77 -4.73
N ASP A 73 -14.66 -2.74 -5.11
CA ASP A 73 -13.37 -2.93 -5.76
C ASP A 73 -12.32 -3.49 -4.80
N ASN A 74 -12.30 -2.99 -3.56
CA ASN A 74 -11.24 -3.25 -2.60
C ASN A 74 -11.59 -4.27 -1.51
N TYR A 75 -12.87 -4.54 -1.29
CA TYR A 75 -13.36 -5.38 -0.18
C TYR A 75 -14.32 -6.46 -0.65
N SER A 76 -14.27 -7.61 0.01
CA SER A 76 -15.20 -8.73 -0.15
C SER A 76 -16.25 -8.69 0.96
N LEU A 77 -17.52 -8.86 0.61
CA LEU A 77 -18.62 -8.94 1.58
C LEU A 77 -18.58 -10.33 2.26
N LEU A 78 -18.49 -10.34 3.58
CA LEU A 78 -18.56 -11.56 4.39
C LEU A 78 -19.98 -11.82 4.92
N ALA A 79 -20.69 -10.77 5.35
CA ALA A 79 -22.05 -10.86 5.87
C ALA A 79 -22.81 -9.54 5.64
N GLY A 80 -24.14 -9.62 5.60
CA GLY A 80 -25.02 -8.46 5.37
C GLY A 80 -25.02 -7.95 3.93
N SER A 81 -24.91 -6.64 3.75
CA SER A 81 -24.91 -5.97 2.45
C SER A 81 -23.90 -4.83 2.40
N TYR A 82 -23.48 -4.44 1.19
CA TYR A 82 -22.77 -3.18 1.02
C TYR A 82 -23.68 -1.99 1.37
N PRO A 83 -23.11 -0.87 1.87
CA PRO A 83 -23.87 0.33 2.18
C PRO A 83 -24.67 0.82 0.98
N ALA A 84 -25.94 1.15 1.23
CA ALA A 84 -26.88 1.71 0.25
C ALA A 84 -27.22 3.18 0.54
N SER A 85 -26.99 3.64 1.78
CA SER A 85 -27.25 5.00 2.25
C SER A 85 -26.08 5.59 3.02
N ALA A 86 -26.10 6.90 3.26
CA ALA A 86 -25.09 7.57 4.07
C ALA A 86 -25.10 7.10 5.55
N THR A 87 -26.24 6.61 6.03
CA THR A 87 -26.42 6.11 7.40
C THR A 87 -26.05 4.63 7.57
N ASP A 88 -25.70 3.94 6.48
CA ASP A 88 -25.18 2.59 6.56
C ASP A 88 -23.67 2.63 6.88
N VAL A 89 -23.31 1.99 7.98
CA VAL A 89 -21.90 1.80 8.36
C VAL A 89 -21.52 0.34 8.18
N VAL A 90 -20.23 0.06 8.06
CA VAL A 90 -19.72 -1.30 7.87
C VAL A 90 -18.60 -1.59 8.87
N LEU A 91 -18.48 -2.87 9.25
CA LEU A 91 -17.33 -3.36 9.99
C LEU A 91 -16.27 -3.85 9.00
N ILE A 92 -15.07 -3.31 9.11
CA ILE A 92 -13.90 -3.75 8.32
C ILE A 92 -13.11 -4.75 9.14
N VAL A 93 -12.75 -5.87 8.52
CA VAL A 93 -11.84 -6.88 9.08
C VAL A 93 -10.61 -7.03 8.19
N ASP A 94 -9.50 -7.46 8.79
CA ASP A 94 -8.27 -7.79 8.08
C ASP A 94 -8.37 -9.11 7.29
N GLY A 95 -7.27 -9.52 6.64
CA GLY A 95 -7.21 -10.78 5.89
C GLY A 95 -7.46 -12.03 6.74
N ASN A 96 -7.29 -11.95 8.06
CA ASN A 96 -7.50 -13.04 9.03
C ASN A 96 -8.86 -12.96 9.75
N ASN A 97 -9.74 -12.04 9.34
CA ASN A 97 -11.03 -11.72 9.96
C ASN A 97 -10.92 -11.10 11.37
N ASN A 98 -9.81 -10.43 11.68
CA ASN A 98 -9.70 -9.68 12.93
C ASN A 98 -10.13 -8.22 12.71
N THR A 99 -10.69 -7.64 13.77
CA THR A 99 -11.05 -6.22 13.82
C THR A 99 -10.57 -5.58 15.10
N ASN A 100 -10.65 -4.25 15.19
CA ASN A 100 -10.26 -3.53 16.40
C ASN A 100 -11.33 -3.69 17.48
N ILE A 101 -10.96 -4.28 18.61
CA ILE A 101 -11.87 -4.52 19.74
C ILE A 101 -12.45 -3.22 20.30
N ASN A 102 -11.69 -2.12 20.30
CA ASN A 102 -12.15 -0.84 20.83
C ASN A 102 -13.27 -0.24 19.98
N ALA A 103 -13.24 -0.48 18.65
CA ALA A 103 -14.33 -0.06 17.78
C ALA A 103 -15.67 -0.69 18.18
N LEU A 104 -15.65 -1.97 18.56
CA LEU A 104 -16.84 -2.67 19.04
C LEU A 104 -17.26 -2.24 20.45
N LYS A 105 -16.29 -2.15 21.39
CA LYS A 105 -16.57 -1.71 22.77
C LYS A 105 -17.18 -0.32 22.82
N ASN A 106 -16.67 0.61 22.02
CA ASN A 106 -17.18 1.97 21.96
C ASN A 106 -18.62 2.05 21.42
N LEU A 107 -19.03 1.06 20.64
CA LEU A 107 -20.39 0.91 20.16
C LEU A 107 -21.28 0.12 21.13
N GLY A 108 -20.79 -0.19 22.32
CA GLY A 108 -21.54 -0.86 23.37
C GLY A 108 -21.69 -2.37 23.17
N PHE A 109 -20.77 -3.01 22.44
CA PHE A 109 -20.67 -4.47 22.43
C PHE A 109 -19.83 -4.93 23.64
N ASP A 110 -20.34 -5.95 24.36
CA ASP A 110 -19.60 -6.59 25.44
C ASP A 110 -18.70 -7.70 24.84
N VAL A 111 -17.46 -7.34 24.54
CA VAL A 111 -16.51 -8.22 23.84
C VAL A 111 -15.18 -8.28 24.58
N LYS A 112 -14.53 -9.45 24.54
CA LYS A 112 -13.21 -9.70 25.13
C LYS A 112 -12.15 -9.85 24.04
N GLU A 113 -10.88 -9.71 24.43
CA GLU A 113 -9.76 -10.00 23.53
C GLU A 113 -9.81 -11.46 23.09
N ASP A 114 -9.50 -11.71 21.80
CA ASP A 114 -9.51 -13.02 21.15
C ASP A 114 -10.88 -13.74 21.15
N GLU A 115 -11.96 -13.05 21.46
CA GLU A 115 -13.30 -13.59 21.37
C GLU A 115 -13.74 -13.73 19.91
N LYS A 116 -14.35 -14.88 19.58
CA LYS A 116 -14.98 -15.09 18.27
C LYS A 116 -16.43 -14.66 18.33
N LEU A 117 -16.76 -13.67 17.52
CA LEU A 117 -18.12 -13.16 17.41
C LEU A 117 -18.79 -13.75 16.17
N ASP A 118 -20.09 -14.01 16.28
CA ASP A 118 -20.90 -14.35 15.13
C ASP A 118 -21.23 -13.07 14.35
N PHE A 119 -21.23 -13.14 13.04
CA PHE A 119 -21.54 -11.99 12.17
C PHE A 119 -22.99 -11.52 12.36
N ASP A 120 -23.90 -12.43 12.67
CA ASP A 120 -25.32 -12.11 12.89
C ASP A 120 -25.55 -11.31 14.18
N GLU A 121 -24.61 -11.30 15.13
CA GLU A 121 -24.67 -10.47 16.34
C GLU A 121 -24.30 -9.00 16.07
N ILE A 122 -23.58 -8.76 14.98
CA ILE A 122 -23.05 -7.44 14.63
C ILE A 122 -23.88 -6.79 13.51
N VAL A 123 -24.18 -7.56 12.45
CA VAL A 123 -24.93 -7.07 11.30
C VAL A 123 -26.38 -6.78 11.70
N GLY A 124 -26.85 -5.61 11.33
CA GLY A 124 -28.20 -5.18 11.67
C GLY A 124 -28.30 -4.37 12.97
N THR A 125 -27.21 -4.27 13.75
CA THR A 125 -27.19 -3.39 14.93
C THR A 125 -27.44 -1.94 14.52
N THR A 126 -28.32 -1.25 15.26
CA THR A 126 -28.72 0.13 14.98
C THR A 126 -28.34 1.08 16.10
N PHE A 127 -28.15 2.34 15.72
CA PHE A 127 -27.79 3.44 16.61
C PHE A 127 -28.64 4.65 16.25
N LYS A 128 -29.16 5.35 17.24
CA LYS A 128 -29.85 6.63 17.00
C LYS A 128 -28.85 7.76 16.89
N LEU A 129 -28.94 8.54 15.80
CA LEU A 129 -28.18 9.76 15.59
C LEU A 129 -28.92 10.93 16.24
N VAL A 130 -28.26 11.64 17.13
CA VAL A 130 -28.87 12.75 17.87
C VAL A 130 -28.24 14.07 17.43
N ASN A 131 -29.06 15.01 16.97
CA ASN A 131 -28.59 16.34 16.62
C ASN A 131 -28.20 17.18 17.86
N ASN A 132 -27.42 18.22 17.65
CA ASN A 132 -26.90 19.06 18.74
C ASN A 132 -27.99 19.72 19.61
N ASN A 133 -29.11 20.16 19.03
CA ASN A 133 -30.16 20.82 19.78
C ASN A 133 -30.86 19.87 20.75
N THR A 134 -30.85 18.57 20.47
CA THR A 134 -31.37 17.54 21.36
C THR A 134 -30.28 17.03 22.32
N TYR A 135 -29.04 16.94 21.86
CA TYR A 135 -27.93 16.41 22.66
C TYR A 135 -27.39 17.38 23.70
N TYR A 136 -27.37 18.69 23.42
CA TYR A 136 -26.87 19.70 24.34
C TYR A 136 -28.00 20.53 24.92
N THR A 137 -27.93 20.76 26.25
CA THR A 137 -28.86 21.62 26.97
C THR A 137 -28.16 22.93 27.32
N LYS A 138 -28.78 24.08 26.99
CA LYS A 138 -28.29 25.40 27.33
C LYS A 138 -28.60 25.72 28.77
N LEU A 139 -27.58 26.13 29.51
CA LEU A 139 -27.73 26.60 30.90
C LEU A 139 -28.11 28.09 30.98
N PRO A 140 -28.68 28.54 32.09
CA PRO A 140 -29.00 29.97 32.31
C PRO A 140 -27.77 30.88 32.22
N THR A 141 -26.59 30.34 32.46
CA THR A 141 -25.27 31.03 32.34
C THR A 141 -24.85 31.27 30.89
N GLY A 142 -25.56 30.66 29.90
CA GLY A 142 -25.23 30.72 28.48
C GLY A 142 -24.38 29.58 27.97
N ASN A 143 -23.82 28.74 28.85
CA ASN A 143 -23.01 27.58 28.50
C ASN A 143 -23.89 26.36 28.16
N PHE A 144 -23.27 25.34 27.63
CA PHE A 144 -23.95 24.09 27.24
C PHE A 144 -23.38 22.89 27.99
N ILE A 145 -24.22 21.93 28.28
CA ILE A 145 -23.84 20.62 28.85
C ILE A 145 -24.53 19.51 28.04
N PRO A 146 -23.93 18.33 27.98
CA PRO A 146 -24.65 17.17 27.40
C PRO A 146 -25.90 16.85 28.19
N ASN A 147 -26.98 16.55 27.49
CA ASN A 147 -28.22 16.07 28.10
C ASN A 147 -28.01 14.63 28.62
N THR A 148 -28.58 14.32 29.78
CA THR A 148 -28.47 13.01 30.43
C THR A 148 -29.73 12.17 30.34
N ASP A 149 -30.83 12.71 29.79
CA ASP A 149 -32.06 11.97 29.53
C ASP A 149 -31.95 11.21 28.20
N TYR A 150 -31.18 10.12 28.24
CA TYR A 150 -30.88 9.31 27.06
C TYR A 150 -32.14 8.66 26.48
N ASP A 151 -33.10 8.28 27.32
CA ASP A 151 -34.34 7.65 26.87
C ASP A 151 -35.21 8.64 26.06
N ALA A 152 -35.38 9.85 26.54
CA ALA A 152 -36.08 10.89 25.80
C ALA A 152 -35.39 11.25 24.49
N MET A 153 -34.04 11.35 24.48
CA MET A 153 -33.27 11.60 23.26
C MET A 153 -33.41 10.46 22.24
N TYR A 154 -33.37 9.22 22.69
CA TYR A 154 -33.49 8.04 21.84
C TYR A 154 -34.86 7.95 21.16
N GLN A 155 -35.93 8.25 21.90
CA GLN A 155 -37.29 8.24 21.37
C GLN A 155 -37.57 9.37 20.37
N ASN A 156 -36.89 10.52 20.55
CA ASN A 156 -37.09 11.70 19.69
C ASN A 156 -36.13 11.76 18.50
N ALA A 157 -35.11 10.89 18.44
CA ALA A 157 -34.16 10.86 17.33
C ALA A 157 -34.81 10.28 16.07
N SER A 158 -34.76 11.05 14.98
CA SER A 158 -35.36 10.69 13.69
C SER A 158 -34.42 9.79 12.86
N ASP A 159 -33.12 10.00 13.00
CA ASP A 159 -32.11 9.36 12.16
C ASP A 159 -31.51 8.13 12.86
N GLU A 160 -31.28 7.11 12.06
CA GLU A 160 -30.78 5.83 12.55
C GLU A 160 -29.63 5.35 11.66
N LEU A 161 -28.47 5.06 12.29
CA LEU A 161 -27.38 4.38 11.65
C LEU A 161 -27.52 2.87 11.83
N LYS A 162 -27.06 2.10 10.85
CA LYS A 162 -27.12 0.65 10.89
C LYS A 162 -25.79 0.04 10.42
N ILE A 163 -25.29 -0.97 11.12
CA ILE A 163 -24.22 -1.81 10.59
C ILE A 163 -24.83 -2.70 9.50
N SER A 164 -24.60 -2.31 8.24
CA SER A 164 -25.21 -2.97 7.08
C SER A 164 -24.48 -4.24 6.67
N GLY A 165 -23.16 -4.32 6.93
CA GLY A 165 -22.38 -5.48 6.56
C GLY A 165 -20.98 -5.52 7.17
N ILE A 166 -20.34 -6.67 6.96
CA ILE A 166 -18.94 -6.93 7.36
C ILE A 166 -18.14 -7.15 6.09
N LEU A 167 -17.06 -6.38 5.94
CA LEU A 167 -16.23 -6.35 4.75
C LEU A 167 -14.80 -6.76 5.08
N ARG A 168 -14.20 -7.63 4.27
CA ARG A 168 -12.81 -8.05 4.36
C ARG A 168 -12.02 -7.48 3.19
N VAL A 169 -10.81 -6.98 3.46
CA VAL A 169 -9.89 -6.55 2.41
C VAL A 169 -9.62 -7.68 1.42
N LYS A 170 -9.68 -7.41 0.12
CA LYS A 170 -9.36 -8.40 -0.91
C LYS A 170 -7.86 -8.70 -0.91
N SER A 171 -7.48 -9.95 -1.16
CA SER A 171 -6.07 -10.37 -1.26
C SER A 171 -5.32 -9.69 -2.42
N SER A 172 -6.05 -9.22 -3.44
CA SER A 172 -5.51 -8.45 -4.56
C SER A 172 -5.24 -6.97 -4.21
N SER A 173 -5.76 -6.48 -3.08
CA SER A 173 -5.51 -5.11 -2.63
C SER A 173 -4.14 -5.04 -1.94
N THR A 174 -3.24 -4.26 -2.52
CA THR A 174 -1.86 -4.09 -2.00
C THR A 174 -1.78 -3.22 -0.76
N MET A 175 -2.86 -2.50 -0.41
CA MET A 175 -2.93 -1.60 0.74
C MET A 175 -4.25 -1.74 1.48
N ASN A 176 -4.18 -1.70 2.81
CA ASN A 176 -5.35 -1.53 3.66
C ASN A 176 -5.78 -0.06 3.61
N LEU A 177 -6.71 0.28 2.71
CA LEU A 177 -7.20 1.65 2.53
C LEU A 177 -8.07 2.11 3.70
N LEU A 178 -8.79 1.20 4.36
CA LEU A 178 -9.56 1.43 5.57
C LEU A 178 -8.98 0.57 6.70
N SER A 179 -8.87 1.14 7.89
CA SER A 179 -8.41 0.42 9.07
C SER A 179 -9.44 -0.62 9.53
N PRO A 180 -9.03 -1.80 10.05
CA PRO A 180 -9.95 -2.72 10.71
C PRO A 180 -10.69 -2.01 11.85
N GLY A 181 -12.03 -2.08 11.83
CA GLY A 181 -12.92 -1.33 12.73
C GLY A 181 -14.16 -0.86 11.99
N ILE A 182 -14.72 0.27 12.41
CA ILE A 182 -15.93 0.83 11.79
C ILE A 182 -15.55 1.77 10.64
N ALA A 183 -16.23 1.61 9.51
CA ALA A 183 -16.14 2.55 8.41
C ALA A 183 -17.52 3.10 8.03
N TYR A 184 -17.56 4.40 7.80
CA TYR A 184 -18.77 5.14 7.42
C TYR A 184 -18.54 5.97 6.15
N SER A 185 -19.63 6.33 5.47
CA SER A 185 -19.55 7.21 4.29
C SER A 185 -19.17 8.64 4.69
N ASP A 186 -18.31 9.31 3.92
CA ASP A 186 -18.02 10.73 4.09
C ASP A 186 -19.28 11.62 3.93
N GLN A 187 -20.32 11.12 3.26
CA GLN A 187 -21.63 11.77 3.18
C GLN A 187 -22.33 11.85 4.54
N LEU A 188 -22.10 10.89 5.45
CA LEU A 188 -22.66 10.95 6.81
C LEU A 188 -22.19 12.20 7.53
N THR A 189 -20.91 12.51 7.51
CA THR A 189 -20.40 13.74 8.15
C THR A 189 -20.92 15.00 7.48
N THR A 190 -21.13 14.97 6.16
CA THR A 190 -21.76 16.07 5.43
C THR A 190 -23.21 16.29 5.87
N GLN A 191 -23.97 15.22 6.05
CA GLN A 191 -25.33 15.29 6.58
C GLN A 191 -25.35 15.87 8.00
N ILE A 192 -24.52 15.36 8.91
CA ILE A 192 -24.42 15.83 10.28
C ILE A 192 -24.09 17.33 10.35
N VAL A 193 -23.13 17.79 9.53
CA VAL A 193 -22.79 19.23 9.47
C VAL A 193 -23.99 20.05 8.98
N ASN A 194 -24.70 19.58 7.95
CA ASN A 194 -25.87 20.31 7.45
C ASN A 194 -26.99 20.44 8.48
N GLU A 195 -27.18 19.44 9.33
CA GLU A 195 -28.17 19.44 10.40
C GLU A 195 -27.74 20.31 11.60
N ASN A 196 -26.44 20.34 11.91
CA ASN A 196 -25.93 20.98 13.12
C ASN A 196 -25.42 22.41 12.94
N LYS A 197 -25.08 22.85 11.71
CA LYS A 197 -24.47 24.18 11.45
C LYS A 197 -25.27 25.37 11.97
N GLU A 198 -26.57 25.23 12.10
CA GLU A 198 -27.50 26.23 12.60
C GLU A 198 -27.98 25.93 14.02
N SER A 199 -27.39 24.96 14.72
CA SER A 199 -27.75 24.63 16.09
C SER A 199 -27.40 25.76 17.06
N GLU A 200 -28.10 25.81 18.21
CA GLU A 200 -27.88 26.86 19.22
C GLU A 200 -26.46 26.88 19.76
N ILE A 201 -25.87 25.70 19.99
CA ILE A 201 -24.50 25.60 20.50
C ILE A 201 -23.47 26.08 19.47
N VAL A 202 -23.66 25.81 18.18
CA VAL A 202 -22.78 26.30 17.13
C VAL A 202 -22.86 27.82 17.00
N LYS A 203 -24.07 28.40 17.04
CA LYS A 203 -24.26 29.85 17.04
C LYS A 203 -23.57 30.50 18.25
N ALA A 204 -23.78 29.94 19.44
CA ALA A 204 -23.15 30.43 20.62
C ALA A 204 -21.61 30.38 20.57
N GLN A 205 -21.04 29.30 20.02
CA GLN A 205 -19.60 29.17 19.87
C GLN A 205 -19.01 30.10 18.79
N LYS A 206 -19.74 30.38 17.72
CA LYS A 206 -19.32 31.36 16.70
C LYS A 206 -19.15 32.76 17.30
N ASP A 207 -20.07 33.15 18.19
CA ASP A 207 -20.12 34.47 18.80
C ASP A 207 -19.26 34.59 20.08
N SER A 208 -18.59 33.51 20.52
CA SER A 208 -17.86 33.43 21.77
C SER A 208 -16.36 33.21 21.57
N ASP A 209 -15.54 33.90 22.38
CA ASP A 209 -14.10 33.67 22.50
C ASP A 209 -13.73 32.71 23.65
N VAL A 210 -14.76 32.07 24.23
CA VAL A 210 -14.58 31.00 25.21
C VAL A 210 -15.27 29.73 24.68
N ASN A 211 -14.76 28.59 25.09
CA ASN A 211 -15.39 27.31 24.83
C ASN A 211 -16.73 27.24 25.55
N VAL A 212 -17.82 27.13 24.85
CA VAL A 212 -19.19 27.11 25.42
C VAL A 212 -19.51 25.87 26.25
N LEU A 213 -18.65 24.83 26.20
CA LEU A 213 -18.75 23.62 27.01
C LEU A 213 -17.93 23.70 28.30
N THR A 214 -16.66 24.21 28.23
CA THR A 214 -15.72 24.21 29.35
C THR A 214 -15.54 25.59 30.01
N THR A 215 -16.02 26.66 29.38
CA THR A 215 -15.85 28.08 29.81
C THR A 215 -14.43 28.62 29.76
N GLU A 216 -13.50 27.88 29.17
CA GLU A 216 -12.11 28.31 29.01
C GLU A 216 -11.94 29.22 27.79
N LYS A 217 -11.02 30.16 27.86
CA LYS A 217 -10.66 31.01 26.74
C LYS A 217 -9.97 30.15 25.66
N VAL A 218 -10.38 30.36 24.43
CA VAL A 218 -9.83 29.65 23.27
C VAL A 218 -9.18 30.65 22.31
N ASP A 219 -8.09 30.23 21.68
CA ASP A 219 -7.54 30.92 20.51
C ASP A 219 -8.34 30.62 19.26
N GLU A 220 -8.05 31.33 18.16
CA GLU A 220 -8.78 31.17 16.91
C GLU A 220 -8.67 29.74 16.34
N SER A 221 -7.51 29.11 16.45
CA SER A 221 -7.30 27.72 15.99
C SER A 221 -8.14 26.72 16.78
N THR A 222 -8.16 26.85 18.10
CA THR A 222 -8.97 26.00 18.99
C THR A 222 -10.46 26.25 18.76
N LYS A 223 -10.86 27.51 18.53
CA LYS A 223 -12.24 27.89 18.20
C LYS A 223 -12.71 27.21 16.89
N GLN A 224 -11.88 27.23 15.85
CA GLN A 224 -12.19 26.57 14.57
C GLN A 224 -12.29 25.04 14.74
N THR A 225 -11.38 24.44 15.49
CA THR A 225 -11.44 23.00 15.81
C THR A 225 -12.72 22.63 16.54
N LEU A 226 -13.13 23.43 17.53
CA LEU A 226 -14.36 23.23 18.28
C LEU A 226 -15.61 23.41 17.39
N LEU A 227 -15.61 24.43 16.54
CA LEU A 227 -16.70 24.62 15.55
C LEU A 227 -16.80 23.43 14.60
N SER A 228 -15.69 22.92 14.09
CA SER A 228 -15.67 21.73 13.25
C SER A 228 -16.21 20.51 14.01
N TYR A 229 -15.81 20.31 15.26
CA TYR A 229 -16.32 19.23 16.11
C TYR A 229 -17.83 19.33 16.33
N LEU A 230 -18.34 20.54 16.59
CA LEU A 230 -19.77 20.78 16.76
C LEU A 230 -20.56 20.76 15.44
N GLY A 231 -19.91 20.52 14.30
CA GLY A 231 -20.58 20.55 13.00
C GLY A 231 -20.95 21.95 12.50
N GLY A 232 -20.27 22.99 13.01
CA GLY A 232 -20.46 24.38 12.60
C GLY A 232 -19.68 24.79 11.37
N ASP A 233 -18.70 23.98 10.96
CA ASP A 233 -17.90 24.18 9.77
C ASP A 233 -17.96 22.92 8.88
N SER A 234 -18.01 23.13 7.58
CA SER A 234 -18.06 22.08 6.58
C SER A 234 -16.71 21.75 5.94
N LEU A 235 -15.65 22.49 6.31
CA LEU A 235 -14.33 22.27 5.72
C LEU A 235 -13.76 20.90 6.14
N PRO A 236 -13.28 20.10 5.18
CA PRO A 236 -12.62 18.85 5.52
C PRO A 236 -11.23 19.13 6.10
N SER A 237 -10.84 18.34 7.11
CA SER A 237 -9.49 18.35 7.67
C SER A 237 -8.48 17.66 6.76
N SER A 238 -8.94 16.72 5.93
CA SER A 238 -8.15 15.99 4.94
C SER A 238 -8.99 15.60 3.73
N ILE A 239 -8.35 15.59 2.57
CA ILE A 239 -8.94 15.13 1.31
C ILE A 239 -8.09 13.96 0.81
N MET A 240 -8.71 12.79 0.62
CA MET A 240 -8.08 11.62 0.04
C MET A 240 -8.54 11.45 -1.41
N ILE A 241 -7.58 11.37 -2.32
CA ILE A 241 -7.82 11.20 -3.75
C ILE A 241 -7.36 9.82 -4.14
N TYR A 242 -8.20 9.08 -4.84
CA TYR A 242 -7.93 7.72 -5.32
C TYR A 242 -7.82 7.73 -6.85
N PRO A 243 -6.62 7.89 -7.42
CA PRO A 243 -6.40 7.89 -8.88
C PRO A 243 -6.83 6.55 -9.50
N ASN A 244 -7.27 6.57 -10.76
CA ASN A 244 -7.67 5.34 -11.44
C ASN A 244 -6.48 4.42 -11.75
N ASN A 245 -5.29 5.00 -11.96
CA ASN A 245 -4.04 4.30 -12.27
C ASN A 245 -2.82 5.21 -11.97
N PHE A 246 -1.61 4.68 -12.16
CA PHE A 246 -0.37 5.43 -11.91
C PHE A 246 -0.19 6.65 -12.83
N GLU A 247 -0.62 6.58 -14.09
CA GLU A 247 -0.51 7.71 -15.02
C GLU A 247 -1.40 8.87 -14.59
N ASP A 248 -2.63 8.57 -14.16
CA ASP A 248 -3.57 9.57 -13.65
C ASP A 248 -3.10 10.15 -12.32
N LYS A 249 -2.45 9.34 -11.47
CA LYS A 249 -1.79 9.82 -10.26
C LYS A 249 -0.73 10.88 -10.57
N GLU A 250 0.18 10.61 -11.51
CA GLU A 250 1.21 11.59 -11.90
C GLU A 250 0.60 12.90 -12.40
N LYS A 251 -0.47 12.83 -13.21
CA LYS A 251 -1.18 14.04 -13.67
C LYS A 251 -1.78 14.86 -12.52
N ILE A 252 -2.28 14.17 -11.47
CA ILE A 252 -2.80 14.84 -10.27
C ILE A 252 -1.67 15.50 -9.49
N LEU A 253 -0.53 14.83 -9.33
CA LEU A 253 0.65 15.38 -8.66
C LEU A 253 1.19 16.61 -9.41
N ASP A 254 1.35 16.50 -10.72
CA ASP A 254 1.77 17.63 -11.58
C ASP A 254 0.82 18.84 -11.44
N TYR A 255 -0.48 18.59 -11.37
CA TYR A 255 -1.47 19.66 -11.17
C TYR A 255 -1.32 20.33 -9.79
N LEU A 256 -1.07 19.56 -8.72
CA LEU A 256 -0.87 20.09 -7.37
C LEU A 256 0.45 20.87 -7.27
N ASP A 257 1.50 20.39 -7.93
CA ASP A 257 2.78 21.08 -8.01
C ASP A 257 2.66 22.40 -8.77
N ASP A 258 1.97 22.37 -9.91
CA ASP A 258 1.72 23.60 -10.70
C ASP A 258 0.89 24.62 -9.92
N TYR A 259 -0.11 24.15 -9.16
CA TYR A 259 -0.90 25.00 -8.28
C TYR A 259 -0.05 25.64 -7.18
N ASN A 260 0.93 24.94 -6.64
CA ASN A 260 1.81 25.40 -5.58
C ASN A 260 2.92 26.36 -6.07
N LYS A 261 3.19 26.40 -7.37
CA LYS A 261 4.21 27.30 -7.95
C LYS A 261 3.89 28.77 -7.67
N GLY A 262 4.84 29.47 -7.07
CA GLY A 262 4.72 30.90 -6.77
C GLY A 262 3.84 31.27 -5.57
N LYS A 263 3.36 30.30 -4.80
CA LYS A 263 2.62 30.54 -3.56
C LYS A 263 3.54 30.61 -2.35
N SER A 264 3.11 31.32 -1.33
CA SER A 264 3.75 31.31 -0.01
C SER A 264 3.61 29.94 0.65
N ASP A 265 4.48 29.59 1.62
CA ASP A 265 4.42 28.28 2.28
C ASP A 265 3.10 28.06 3.03
N GLU A 266 2.44 29.13 3.47
CA GLU A 266 1.13 29.09 4.15
C GLU A 266 -0.03 28.82 3.19
N ASP A 267 0.11 29.17 1.91
CA ASP A 267 -0.93 29.00 0.88
C ASP A 267 -0.76 27.74 0.03
N LYS A 268 0.31 26.99 0.23
CA LYS A 268 0.56 25.74 -0.50
C LYS A 268 -0.34 24.63 -0.04
N ILE A 269 -0.81 23.83 -0.99
CA ILE A 269 -1.44 22.55 -0.68
C ILE A 269 -0.33 21.56 -0.27
N ILE A 270 -0.42 21.06 0.97
CA ILE A 270 0.45 19.99 1.47
C ILE A 270 -0.22 18.66 1.12
N TYR A 271 0.50 17.81 0.42
CA TYR A 271 0.00 16.48 0.07
C TYR A 271 1.07 15.41 0.29
N THR A 272 0.62 14.16 0.43
CA THR A 272 1.48 12.99 0.57
C THR A 272 1.06 11.94 -0.46
N ASP A 273 1.98 11.52 -1.31
CA ASP A 273 1.80 10.39 -2.22
C ASP A 273 2.11 9.09 -1.48
N LEU A 274 1.09 8.46 -0.90
CA LEU A 274 1.23 7.18 -0.21
C LEU A 274 1.63 6.04 -1.15
N ALA A 275 1.05 6.02 -2.36
CA ALA A 275 1.35 4.98 -3.35
C ALA A 275 2.80 5.10 -3.87
N GLY A 276 3.25 6.33 -4.15
CA GLY A 276 4.63 6.61 -4.53
C GLY A 276 5.62 6.22 -3.41
N THR A 277 5.35 6.63 -2.18
CA THR A 277 6.20 6.29 -1.03
C THR A 277 6.33 4.77 -0.85
N MET A 278 5.23 4.02 -0.94
CA MET A 278 5.25 2.55 -0.87
C MET A 278 6.02 1.92 -2.04
N THR A 279 5.84 2.46 -3.25
CA THR A 279 6.57 2.00 -4.43
C THR A 279 8.06 2.27 -4.30
N GLU A 280 8.46 3.43 -3.79
CA GLU A 280 9.85 3.81 -3.58
C GLU A 280 10.52 2.95 -2.50
N LEU A 281 9.86 2.71 -1.37
CA LEU A 281 10.34 1.80 -0.32
C LEU A 281 10.50 0.37 -0.83
N THR A 282 9.50 -0.14 -1.55
CA THR A 282 9.55 -1.49 -2.13
C THR A 282 10.61 -1.58 -3.22
N GLY A 283 10.72 -0.57 -4.08
CA GLY A 283 11.75 -0.46 -5.11
C GLY A 283 13.15 -0.48 -4.52
N GLY A 284 13.41 0.31 -3.49
CA GLY A 284 14.71 0.33 -2.80
C GLY A 284 15.11 -1.03 -2.20
N LEU A 285 14.17 -1.77 -1.63
CA LEU A 285 14.41 -3.14 -1.16
C LEU A 285 14.69 -4.11 -2.32
N MET A 286 13.94 -4.01 -3.42
CA MET A 286 14.16 -4.84 -4.61
C MET A 286 15.49 -4.55 -5.26
N ASP A 287 15.91 -3.29 -5.35
CA ASP A 287 17.23 -2.89 -5.85
C ASP A 287 18.34 -3.47 -4.98
N ALA A 288 18.22 -3.38 -3.65
CA ALA A 288 19.21 -3.96 -2.74
C ALA A 288 19.36 -5.49 -2.93
N ILE A 289 18.24 -6.22 -3.01
CA ILE A 289 18.22 -7.66 -3.29
C ILE A 289 18.86 -7.94 -4.66
N THR A 290 18.51 -7.15 -5.67
CA THR A 290 19.04 -7.29 -7.03
C THR A 290 20.55 -7.10 -7.06
N TYR A 291 21.12 -6.08 -6.37
CA TYR A 291 22.57 -5.88 -6.29
C TYR A 291 23.27 -7.06 -5.60
N VAL A 292 22.70 -7.62 -4.54
CA VAL A 292 23.25 -8.81 -3.88
C VAL A 292 23.25 -10.01 -4.83
N LEU A 293 22.15 -10.24 -5.57
CA LEU A 293 22.07 -11.33 -6.54
C LEU A 293 23.07 -11.14 -7.70
N ILE A 294 23.24 -9.91 -8.20
CA ILE A 294 24.26 -9.58 -9.21
C ILE A 294 25.67 -9.87 -8.70
N ALA A 295 25.96 -9.52 -7.44
CA ALA A 295 27.26 -9.83 -6.84
C ALA A 295 27.53 -11.34 -6.77
N PHE A 296 26.56 -12.15 -6.34
CA PHE A 296 26.65 -13.61 -6.35
C PHE A 296 26.81 -14.18 -7.76
N ALA A 297 26.04 -13.66 -8.73
CA ALA A 297 26.21 -14.04 -10.14
C ALA A 297 27.61 -13.70 -10.64
N GLY A 298 28.15 -12.53 -10.30
CA GLY A 298 29.51 -12.11 -10.64
C GLY A 298 30.59 -13.08 -10.11
N ILE A 299 30.47 -13.47 -8.84
CA ILE A 299 31.38 -14.46 -8.23
C ILE A 299 31.28 -15.81 -8.96
N SER A 300 30.06 -16.27 -9.28
CA SER A 300 29.83 -17.50 -10.06
C SER A 300 30.47 -17.42 -11.43
N LEU A 301 30.38 -16.29 -12.13
CA LEU A 301 30.97 -16.09 -13.45
C LEU A 301 32.51 -16.14 -13.38
N VAL A 302 33.13 -15.51 -12.34
CA VAL A 302 34.59 -15.56 -12.12
C VAL A 302 35.04 -17.01 -11.86
N THR A 303 34.31 -17.75 -11.01
CA THR A 303 34.64 -19.15 -10.72
C THR A 303 34.51 -20.01 -11.99
N SER A 304 33.45 -19.80 -12.80
CA SER A 304 33.27 -20.49 -14.08
C SER A 304 34.42 -20.18 -15.07
N MET A 305 34.86 -18.92 -15.14
CA MET A 305 35.98 -18.52 -15.99
C MET A 305 37.27 -19.22 -15.59
N ILE A 306 37.57 -19.34 -14.29
CA ILE A 306 38.73 -20.07 -13.76
C ILE A 306 38.61 -21.56 -14.15
N MET A 307 37.47 -22.18 -14.00
CA MET A 307 37.26 -23.58 -14.36
C MET A 307 37.44 -23.82 -15.86
N ILE A 308 36.93 -22.92 -16.70
CA ILE A 308 37.14 -22.98 -18.16
C ILE A 308 38.63 -22.87 -18.49
N SER A 309 39.37 -21.98 -17.81
CA SER A 309 40.81 -21.87 -17.98
C SER A 309 41.52 -23.17 -17.64
N ILE A 310 41.16 -23.85 -16.57
CA ILE A 310 41.78 -25.13 -16.15
C ILE A 310 41.47 -26.22 -17.19
N ILE A 311 40.20 -26.35 -17.61
CA ILE A 311 39.77 -27.35 -18.59
C ILE A 311 40.49 -27.14 -19.95
N THR A 312 40.54 -25.88 -20.40
CA THR A 312 41.25 -25.56 -21.66
C THR A 312 42.73 -25.85 -21.53
N TYR A 313 43.37 -25.56 -20.34
CA TYR A 313 44.79 -25.87 -20.11
C TYR A 313 45.05 -27.38 -20.14
N THR A 314 44.20 -28.21 -19.52
CA THR A 314 44.35 -29.68 -19.56
C THR A 314 44.18 -30.22 -20.98
N SER A 315 43.17 -29.73 -21.74
CA SER A 315 42.95 -30.06 -23.12
C SER A 315 44.15 -29.73 -24.03
N VAL A 316 44.80 -28.56 -23.76
CA VAL A 316 46.03 -28.17 -24.45
C VAL A 316 47.19 -29.15 -24.16
N ILE A 317 47.31 -29.62 -22.92
CA ILE A 317 48.38 -30.59 -22.55
C ILE A 317 48.15 -31.91 -23.26
N GLU A 318 46.93 -32.42 -23.26
CA GLU A 318 46.57 -33.70 -23.95
C GLU A 318 46.82 -33.66 -25.45
N ARG A 319 46.58 -32.51 -26.10
CA ARG A 319 46.77 -32.31 -27.56
C ARG A 319 48.15 -31.75 -27.91
N THR A 320 49.15 -31.80 -26.98
CA THR A 320 50.47 -31.24 -27.22
C THR A 320 51.17 -31.82 -28.46
N LYS A 321 51.05 -33.12 -28.74
CA LYS A 321 51.59 -33.76 -29.94
C LYS A 321 50.97 -33.22 -31.22
N GLU A 322 49.67 -33.07 -31.29
CA GLU A 322 48.96 -32.50 -32.45
C GLU A 322 49.42 -31.06 -32.73
N ILE A 323 49.58 -30.26 -31.69
CA ILE A 323 50.12 -28.89 -31.77
C ILE A 323 51.56 -28.90 -32.31
N GLY A 324 52.36 -29.88 -31.91
CA GLY A 324 53.75 -30.08 -32.39
C GLY A 324 53.78 -30.40 -33.86
N VAL A 325 52.90 -31.30 -34.35
CA VAL A 325 52.78 -31.65 -35.76
C VAL A 325 52.33 -30.44 -36.61
N LEU A 326 51.32 -29.70 -36.15
CA LEU A 326 50.85 -28.48 -36.84
C LEU A 326 51.97 -27.44 -36.99
N LYS A 327 52.80 -27.25 -35.98
CA LYS A 327 53.94 -26.35 -36.02
C LYS A 327 55.08 -26.86 -36.97
N ALA A 328 55.32 -28.14 -36.96
CA ALA A 328 56.29 -28.74 -37.88
C ALA A 328 55.88 -28.58 -39.36
N LEU A 329 54.58 -28.55 -39.60
CA LEU A 329 53.94 -28.27 -40.93
C LEU A 329 53.90 -26.77 -41.26
N GLY A 330 54.39 -25.87 -40.37
CA GLY A 330 54.51 -24.45 -40.64
C GLY A 330 53.38 -23.57 -40.08
N ALA A 331 52.51 -24.08 -39.23
CA ALA A 331 51.46 -23.29 -38.56
C ALA A 331 52.06 -22.21 -37.66
N ARG A 332 51.58 -20.97 -37.78
CA ARG A 332 52.00 -19.84 -36.96
C ARG A 332 51.34 -19.92 -35.58
N LYS A 333 51.97 -19.30 -34.60
CA LYS A 333 51.43 -19.17 -33.23
C LYS A 333 49.99 -18.60 -33.20
N LYS A 334 49.70 -17.65 -34.10
CA LYS A 334 48.35 -17.05 -34.23
C LYS A 334 47.28 -18.05 -34.73
N ASP A 335 47.71 -18.96 -35.61
CA ASP A 335 46.76 -19.94 -36.20
C ASP A 335 46.33 -20.95 -35.14
N ILE A 336 47.28 -21.39 -34.28
CA ILE A 336 47.01 -22.29 -33.16
C ILE A 336 46.10 -21.60 -32.15
N THR A 337 46.44 -20.35 -31.76
CA THR A 337 45.57 -19.59 -30.80
C THR A 337 44.15 -19.42 -31.33
N ARG A 338 43.96 -19.14 -32.63
CA ARG A 338 42.64 -19.01 -33.26
C ARG A 338 41.83 -20.28 -33.21
N VAL A 339 42.46 -21.45 -33.32
CA VAL A 339 41.73 -22.74 -33.22
C VAL A 339 41.11 -22.90 -31.83
N PHE A 340 41.87 -22.65 -30.77
CA PHE A 340 41.38 -22.73 -29.40
C PHE A 340 40.39 -21.59 -29.07
N ASP A 341 40.60 -20.36 -29.58
CA ASP A 341 39.65 -19.28 -29.44
C ASP A 341 38.31 -19.59 -30.14
N ALA A 342 38.35 -20.25 -31.28
CA ALA A 342 37.12 -20.71 -31.99
C ALA A 342 36.39 -21.80 -31.18
N GLU A 343 37.16 -22.78 -30.62
CA GLU A 343 36.57 -23.83 -29.78
C GLU A 343 35.90 -23.22 -28.54
N THR A 344 36.56 -22.31 -27.86
CA THR A 344 35.99 -21.60 -26.67
C THR A 344 34.80 -20.69 -27.07
N CYS A 345 34.81 -20.08 -28.25
CA CYS A 345 33.68 -19.29 -28.75
C CYS A 345 32.45 -20.19 -28.97
N ILE A 346 32.60 -21.33 -29.61
CA ILE A 346 31.53 -22.30 -29.82
C ILE A 346 30.98 -22.80 -28.48
N LEU A 347 31.87 -23.14 -27.54
CA LEU A 347 31.46 -23.52 -26.17
C LEU A 347 30.71 -22.39 -25.44
N GLY A 348 31.16 -21.17 -25.58
CA GLY A 348 30.51 -20.01 -24.95
C GLY A 348 29.12 -19.72 -25.50
N VAL A 349 28.95 -19.80 -26.84
CA VAL A 349 27.65 -19.60 -27.48
C VAL A 349 26.69 -20.74 -27.11
N SER A 350 27.13 -22.00 -27.23
CA SER A 350 26.27 -23.16 -26.96
C SER A 350 25.86 -23.20 -25.45
N SER A 351 26.78 -22.94 -24.52
CA SER A 351 26.48 -22.91 -23.11
C SER A 351 25.57 -21.71 -22.74
N GLY A 352 25.78 -20.55 -23.38
CA GLY A 352 24.94 -19.38 -23.21
C GLY A 352 23.48 -19.64 -23.68
N ILE A 353 23.31 -20.24 -24.87
CA ILE A 353 21.98 -20.61 -25.36
C ILE A 353 21.32 -21.64 -24.45
N LEU A 354 22.05 -22.65 -24.01
CA LEU A 354 21.53 -23.70 -23.13
C LEU A 354 21.11 -23.09 -21.77
N GLY A 355 21.92 -22.17 -21.18
CA GLY A 355 21.60 -21.49 -19.95
C GLY A 355 20.33 -20.63 -20.04
N VAL A 356 20.20 -19.84 -21.12
CA VAL A 356 19.00 -19.06 -21.41
C VAL A 356 17.77 -19.94 -21.60
N PHE A 357 17.92 -21.06 -22.29
CA PHE A 357 16.82 -22.03 -22.49
C PHE A 357 16.36 -22.64 -21.16
N ILE A 358 17.28 -23.05 -20.29
CA ILE A 358 16.93 -23.57 -18.96
C ILE A 358 16.26 -22.49 -18.12
N ALA A 359 16.77 -21.26 -18.13
CA ALA A 359 16.17 -20.13 -17.42
C ALA A 359 14.75 -19.85 -17.92
N TRP A 360 14.53 -19.85 -19.23
CA TRP A 360 13.19 -19.70 -19.81
C TRP A 360 12.26 -20.85 -19.38
N LEU A 361 12.73 -22.09 -19.40
CA LEU A 361 11.94 -23.24 -18.94
C LEU A 361 11.57 -23.13 -17.47
N ALA A 362 12.43 -22.57 -16.63
CA ALA A 362 12.18 -22.36 -15.21
C ALA A 362 11.10 -21.29 -14.92
N THR A 363 10.83 -20.38 -15.86
CA THR A 363 9.77 -19.38 -15.69
C THR A 363 8.37 -20.01 -15.54
N PHE A 364 8.11 -21.17 -16.14
CA PHE A 364 6.79 -21.82 -16.09
C PHE A 364 6.41 -22.29 -14.67
N PRO A 365 7.23 -23.14 -13.99
CA PRO A 365 6.91 -23.53 -12.62
C PRO A 365 6.94 -22.35 -11.64
N ILE A 366 7.85 -21.38 -11.81
CA ILE A 366 7.90 -20.18 -10.97
C ILE A 366 6.59 -19.39 -11.10
N ASN A 367 6.10 -19.13 -12.30
CA ASN A 367 4.83 -18.43 -12.50
C ASN A 367 3.64 -19.21 -11.92
N SER A 368 3.66 -20.55 -11.96
CA SER A 368 2.60 -21.37 -11.38
C SER A 368 2.57 -21.23 -9.85
N ILE A 369 3.73 -21.24 -9.19
CA ILE A 369 3.85 -21.06 -7.75
C ILE A 369 3.44 -19.62 -7.36
N LEU A 370 3.95 -18.61 -8.06
CA LEU A 370 3.60 -17.21 -7.81
C LEU A 370 2.10 -16.97 -7.99
N TYR A 371 1.49 -17.54 -9.02
CA TYR A 371 0.05 -17.41 -9.24
C TYR A 371 -0.76 -18.02 -8.10
N SER A 372 -0.35 -19.16 -7.56
CA SER A 372 -1.05 -19.79 -6.42
C SER A 372 -0.92 -18.99 -5.10
N MET A 373 0.10 -18.15 -4.98
CA MET A 373 0.34 -17.34 -3.78
C MET A 373 -0.19 -15.91 -3.87
N THR A 374 -0.22 -15.33 -5.07
CA THR A 374 -0.47 -13.88 -5.25
C THR A 374 -1.58 -13.55 -6.24
N ASP A 375 -2.17 -14.55 -6.92
CA ASP A 375 -3.12 -14.38 -8.05
C ASP A 375 -2.58 -13.56 -9.24
N LEU A 376 -1.28 -13.23 -9.24
CA LEU A 376 -0.65 -12.48 -10.32
C LEU A 376 -0.16 -13.40 -11.42
N LYS A 377 -0.55 -13.12 -12.67
CA LYS A 377 -0.17 -13.91 -13.86
C LYS A 377 1.11 -13.37 -14.49
N ASN A 378 1.97 -14.27 -14.97
CA ASN A 378 3.15 -13.96 -15.79
C ASN A 378 4.12 -12.95 -15.11
N VAL A 379 4.41 -13.11 -13.83
CA VAL A 379 5.34 -12.27 -13.08
C VAL A 379 6.79 -12.50 -13.53
N ALA A 380 7.19 -13.78 -13.64
CA ALA A 380 8.52 -14.14 -14.12
C ALA A 380 8.54 -14.15 -15.64
N GLN A 381 9.22 -13.17 -16.25
CA GLN A 381 9.37 -13.04 -17.70
C GLN A 381 10.85 -12.88 -18.06
N LEU A 382 11.30 -13.59 -19.10
CA LEU A 382 12.63 -13.40 -19.66
C LEU A 382 12.54 -12.46 -20.87
N ASN A 383 13.07 -11.26 -20.74
CA ASN A 383 13.12 -10.31 -21.84
C ASN A 383 14.11 -10.82 -22.93
N PRO A 384 13.68 -10.94 -24.21
CA PRO A 384 14.53 -11.42 -25.30
C PRO A 384 15.84 -10.64 -25.47
N VAL A 385 15.82 -9.33 -25.21
CA VAL A 385 17.02 -8.50 -25.31
C VAL A 385 18.05 -8.91 -24.22
N HIS A 386 17.59 -9.12 -22.99
CA HIS A 386 18.45 -9.59 -21.91
C HIS A 386 18.98 -11.01 -22.19
N ALA A 387 18.17 -11.88 -22.77
CA ALA A 387 18.59 -13.21 -23.16
C ALA A 387 19.79 -13.16 -24.15
N ILE A 388 19.71 -12.31 -25.19
CA ILE A 388 20.80 -12.11 -26.16
C ILE A 388 22.06 -11.56 -25.48
N ILE A 389 21.90 -10.56 -24.61
CA ILE A 389 23.02 -9.98 -23.84
C ILE A 389 23.72 -11.06 -23.01
N LEU A 390 22.97 -11.93 -22.33
CA LEU A 390 23.52 -13.00 -21.52
C LEU A 390 24.31 -14.03 -22.34
N VAL A 391 23.86 -14.38 -23.54
CA VAL A 391 24.62 -15.24 -24.47
C VAL A 391 25.93 -14.57 -24.89
N ILE A 392 25.90 -13.27 -25.19
CA ILE A 392 27.11 -12.52 -25.53
C ILE A 392 28.09 -12.49 -24.35
N VAL A 393 27.60 -12.18 -23.14
CA VAL A 393 28.43 -12.17 -21.91
C VAL A 393 29.04 -13.55 -21.66
N SER A 394 28.27 -14.63 -21.76
CA SER A 394 28.75 -16.00 -21.64
C SER A 394 29.88 -16.27 -22.63
N THR A 395 29.69 -15.92 -23.90
CA THR A 395 30.68 -16.12 -24.95
C THR A 395 31.96 -15.36 -24.68
N VAL A 396 31.86 -14.08 -24.34
CA VAL A 396 33.05 -13.23 -24.03
C VAL A 396 33.83 -13.78 -22.84
N LEU A 397 33.14 -14.15 -21.75
CA LEU A 397 33.79 -14.69 -20.56
C LEU A 397 34.48 -16.05 -20.84
N THR A 398 33.81 -16.91 -21.61
CA THR A 398 34.41 -18.20 -22.02
C THR A 398 35.64 -18.01 -22.88
N MET A 399 35.60 -17.07 -23.82
CA MET A 399 36.77 -16.72 -24.62
C MET A 399 37.90 -16.13 -23.79
N LEU A 400 37.60 -15.23 -22.84
CA LEU A 400 38.63 -14.67 -21.93
C LEU A 400 39.26 -15.77 -21.08
N GLY A 401 38.48 -16.68 -20.53
CA GLY A 401 38.96 -17.83 -19.75
C GLY A 401 39.84 -18.77 -20.56
N GLY A 402 39.50 -19.03 -21.81
CA GLY A 402 40.26 -19.94 -22.70
C GLY A 402 41.48 -19.29 -23.38
N HIS A 403 41.52 -17.98 -23.52
CA HIS A 403 42.55 -17.27 -24.28
C HIS A 403 43.97 -17.38 -23.66
N LEU A 404 44.08 -17.33 -22.32
CA LEU A 404 45.36 -17.49 -21.63
C LEU A 404 45.99 -18.87 -21.88
N PRO A 405 45.30 -20.00 -21.67
CA PRO A 405 45.80 -21.32 -21.99
C PRO A 405 46.13 -21.51 -23.49
N ALA A 406 45.28 -20.97 -24.38
CA ALA A 406 45.51 -21.00 -25.83
C ALA A 406 46.85 -20.32 -26.23
N ARG A 407 47.14 -19.17 -25.64
CA ARG A 407 48.46 -18.49 -25.83
C ARG A 407 49.62 -19.28 -25.29
N MET A 408 49.45 -19.96 -24.16
CA MET A 408 50.49 -20.84 -23.59
C MET A 408 50.80 -22.03 -24.52
N ALA A 409 49.75 -22.64 -25.08
CA ALA A 409 49.82 -23.69 -26.09
C ALA A 409 50.65 -23.23 -27.32
N ALA A 410 50.32 -22.04 -27.81
CA ALA A 410 50.98 -21.46 -28.97
C ALA A 410 52.46 -21.13 -28.76
N LYS A 411 52.93 -20.98 -27.51
CA LYS A 411 54.34 -20.70 -27.19
C LYS A 411 55.25 -21.92 -27.02
N LYS A 412 54.68 -23.14 -26.82
CA LYS A 412 55.48 -24.38 -26.69
C LYS A 412 56.32 -24.67 -27.96
N ASP A 413 57.58 -25.11 -27.79
CA ASP A 413 58.44 -25.45 -28.90
C ASP A 413 58.01 -26.79 -29.56
N ALA A 414 58.03 -26.83 -30.91
CA ALA A 414 57.65 -28.01 -31.67
C ALA A 414 58.49 -29.24 -31.32
N ALA A 415 59.80 -29.06 -31.11
CA ALA A 415 60.71 -30.15 -30.78
C ALA A 415 60.44 -30.76 -29.38
N ILE A 416 60.04 -29.91 -28.38
CA ILE A 416 59.66 -30.36 -27.04
C ILE A 416 58.28 -31.04 -27.09
N ALA A 417 57.36 -30.51 -27.89
CA ALA A 417 55.99 -31.02 -28.02
C ALA A 417 55.97 -32.42 -28.69
N LEU A 418 56.89 -32.73 -29.60
CA LEU A 418 57.01 -34.03 -30.27
C LEU A 418 57.77 -35.09 -29.42
N ARG A 419 58.54 -34.65 -28.38
CA ARG A 419 59.27 -35.54 -27.47
C ARG A 419 58.50 -35.83 -26.16
N ALA A 420 57.36 -35.17 -25.91
CA ALA A 420 56.56 -35.45 -24.73
C ALA A 420 55.90 -36.83 -24.87
N GLU A 421 56.29 -37.77 -24.03
CA GLU A 421 55.62 -39.06 -23.84
C GLU A 421 54.29 -38.94 -23.16
#